data_5704087f0381b024d1c2d0439e0c3810
#
_entry.id   5704087f0381b024d1c2d0439e0c3810
#
_cell.length_a   1.000
_cell.length_b   1.000
_cell.length_c   1.000
_cell.angle_alpha   90.00
_cell.angle_beta   90.00
_cell.angle_gamma   90.00
#
_symmetry.space_group_name_H-M   'P 1'
#
loop_
_entity.id
_entity.type
_entity.pdbx_description
1 polymer ?
#
loop_
_entity_poly.entity_id
_entity_poly.type
_entity_poly.pdbx_seq_one_letter_code
_entity_poly.pdbx_strand_id
1 'polypeptide(L)'
;MLRLSLPTFESRPANPPETRPPKVKAWIDELLRQPSAVEAARVIGDALAATNRVSMSNSRRLELAEIYWHAAYTLWPLLEQHFARVSHPLAGVALDAAKAAVTLATEMSLAYKHLLVREADRRLVLSGPRLLLALVHRCMQCTTRILVNSYLSYAPVPPRTWLDAHAIYAFARERGLHLNTVNADTSDMTPERAYLHTLLLALANPYGFLPGQLAIVARYLLTHCTAAKLTDVPPVHRMAKAVAIVPVGHDFPPFSANKGGSVEGSKIYLLTFDLAFKLQEELRALDAGGPVPPDIGSDANARAQYVTLLRRLLRQWAIPPARQFNRLPSRARVVICAGLPGVWQYSRGEHESVHKSSSGLPAMSACQVVNHTPAGYALRQTEGQPGALRIGDIIALRVEGRTGLQVAMIRWFRNTFKGAGLEFGCELLSDAPEAAAAVAENAPSGTLAPVIILPEDRAPHATDHAPPQIIVPAGAFQVEQAVSLRRGGHSGFAVLTKLVEHGPGFELYEFVPVA
;
A
#
# COMPACT_ATOMS: atom_id res chain seq x y z
N MET A 1 -32.27 0.31 -12.02
CA MET A 1 -31.79 -1.09 -12.04
C MET A 1 -30.31 -1.11 -11.71
N LEU A 2 -29.90 -1.81 -10.66
CA LEU A 2 -28.50 -1.92 -10.23
C LEU A 2 -27.71 -2.82 -11.21
N ARG A 3 -26.65 -2.27 -11.82
CA ARG A 3 -25.77 -3.02 -12.73
C ARG A 3 -24.41 -3.22 -12.08
N LEU A 4 -24.06 -4.48 -11.82
CA LEU A 4 -22.76 -4.87 -11.26
C LEU A 4 -22.05 -5.85 -12.20
N SER A 5 -20.73 -5.96 -12.02
CA SER A 5 -19.91 -6.92 -12.75
C SER A 5 -20.17 -8.32 -12.23
N LEU A 6 -20.79 -9.15 -13.05
CA LEU A 6 -21.13 -10.53 -12.74
C LEU A 6 -20.63 -11.46 -13.84
N PRO A 7 -20.20 -12.69 -13.53
CA PRO A 7 -19.91 -13.69 -14.52
C PRO A 7 -21.20 -14.18 -15.19
N THR A 8 -21.09 -14.63 -16.41
CA THR A 8 -22.18 -15.32 -17.11
C THR A 8 -22.38 -16.71 -16.53
N PHE A 9 -23.65 -17.15 -16.46
CA PHE A 9 -23.94 -18.52 -16.04
C PHE A 9 -23.61 -19.52 -17.15
N GLU A 10 -22.97 -20.61 -16.77
CA GLU A 10 -22.72 -21.76 -17.64
C GLU A 10 -23.94 -22.68 -17.66
N SER A 11 -24.43 -22.96 -18.84
CA SER A 11 -25.62 -23.85 -19.00
C SER A 11 -25.31 -25.31 -18.69
N ARG A 12 -24.08 -25.75 -18.99
CA ARG A 12 -23.61 -27.13 -18.79
C ARG A 12 -22.11 -27.09 -18.43
N PRO A 13 -21.76 -26.87 -17.16
CA PRO A 13 -20.37 -26.92 -16.75
C PRO A 13 -19.81 -28.35 -16.90
N ALA A 14 -18.59 -28.48 -17.42
CA ALA A 14 -17.93 -29.78 -17.59
C ALA A 14 -17.77 -30.52 -16.24
N ASN A 15 -17.47 -29.76 -15.18
CA ASN A 15 -17.39 -30.26 -13.81
C ASN A 15 -18.35 -29.45 -12.94
N PRO A 16 -19.61 -29.89 -12.77
CA PRO A 16 -20.58 -29.14 -11.98
C PRO A 16 -20.17 -29.10 -10.50
N PRO A 17 -20.17 -27.92 -9.87
CA PRO A 17 -19.81 -27.81 -8.46
C PRO A 17 -20.89 -28.49 -7.58
N GLU A 18 -20.47 -28.96 -6.41
CA GLU A 18 -21.42 -29.36 -5.38
C GLU A 18 -22.17 -28.10 -4.86
N THR A 19 -23.50 -28.15 -4.87
CA THR A 19 -24.35 -27.02 -4.47
C THR A 19 -25.30 -27.36 -3.31
N ARG A 20 -25.19 -28.54 -2.70
CA ARG A 20 -25.94 -28.91 -1.49
C ARG A 20 -25.25 -28.37 -0.26
N PRO A 21 -25.84 -27.37 0.46
CA PRO A 21 -25.17 -26.67 1.54
C PRO A 21 -24.57 -27.59 2.62
N PRO A 22 -25.25 -28.65 3.11
CA PRO A 22 -24.65 -29.53 4.13
C PRO A 22 -23.40 -30.26 3.64
N LYS A 23 -23.35 -30.63 2.35
CA LYS A 23 -22.16 -31.30 1.78
C LYS A 23 -21.00 -30.32 1.59
N VAL A 24 -21.29 -29.12 1.09
CA VAL A 24 -20.28 -28.05 0.95
C VAL A 24 -19.72 -27.68 2.31
N LYS A 25 -20.57 -27.54 3.34
CA LYS A 25 -20.13 -27.26 4.70
C LYS A 25 -19.19 -28.33 5.24
N ALA A 26 -19.59 -29.61 5.18
CA ALA A 26 -18.78 -30.72 5.67
C ALA A 26 -17.40 -30.79 4.96
N TRP A 27 -17.39 -30.59 3.64
CA TRP A 27 -16.17 -30.56 2.84
C TRP A 27 -15.25 -29.38 3.21
N ILE A 28 -15.81 -28.18 3.41
CA ILE A 28 -15.05 -27.01 3.86
C ILE A 28 -14.47 -27.25 5.27
N ASP A 29 -15.27 -27.77 6.19
CA ASP A 29 -14.83 -28.09 7.56
C ASP A 29 -13.66 -29.11 7.56
N GLU A 30 -13.61 -30.02 6.60
CA GLU A 30 -12.48 -30.95 6.42
C GLU A 30 -11.24 -30.23 5.87
N LEU A 31 -11.39 -29.37 4.86
CA LEU A 31 -10.29 -28.61 4.29
C LEU A 31 -9.64 -27.66 5.30
N LEU A 32 -10.44 -27.03 6.16
CA LEU A 32 -9.93 -26.12 7.20
C LEU A 32 -9.13 -26.82 8.31
N ARG A 33 -9.25 -28.16 8.44
CA ARG A 33 -8.40 -28.96 9.35
C ARG A 33 -7.04 -29.33 8.74
N GLN A 34 -6.86 -29.14 7.44
CA GLN A 34 -5.60 -29.45 6.77
C GLN A 34 -4.52 -28.43 7.16
N PRO A 35 -3.24 -28.84 7.16
CA PRO A 35 -2.15 -27.98 7.62
C PRO A 35 -1.85 -26.78 6.71
N SER A 36 -2.25 -26.84 5.43
CA SER A 36 -1.98 -25.79 4.45
C SER A 36 -3.18 -24.88 4.23
N ALA A 37 -3.19 -23.73 4.88
CA ALA A 37 -4.19 -22.69 4.65
C ALA A 37 -4.18 -22.15 3.21
N VAL A 38 -3.00 -22.13 2.56
CA VAL A 38 -2.84 -21.64 1.18
C VAL A 38 -3.53 -22.59 0.20
N GLU A 39 -3.32 -23.90 0.35
CA GLU A 39 -3.97 -24.90 -0.50
C GLU A 39 -5.49 -24.97 -0.24
N ALA A 40 -5.91 -24.93 1.02
CA ALA A 40 -7.33 -24.87 1.37
C ALA A 40 -8.01 -23.63 0.74
N ALA A 41 -7.39 -22.46 0.82
CA ALA A 41 -7.92 -21.23 0.23
C ALA A 41 -8.00 -21.30 -1.32
N ARG A 42 -7.00 -21.90 -1.95
CA ARG A 42 -7.00 -22.11 -3.41
C ARG A 42 -8.17 -23.01 -3.83
N VAL A 43 -8.31 -24.17 -3.21
CA VAL A 43 -9.35 -25.15 -3.51
C VAL A 43 -10.75 -24.62 -3.23
N ILE A 44 -10.94 -23.91 -2.11
CA ILE A 44 -12.20 -23.26 -1.75
C ILE A 44 -12.51 -22.11 -2.74
N GLY A 45 -11.52 -21.32 -3.13
CA GLY A 45 -11.67 -20.24 -4.10
C GLY A 45 -12.10 -20.76 -5.48
N ASP A 46 -11.49 -21.83 -5.96
CA ASP A 46 -11.84 -22.49 -7.24
C ASP A 46 -13.27 -23.04 -7.21
N ALA A 47 -13.68 -23.69 -6.11
CA ALA A 47 -15.04 -24.21 -5.94
C ALA A 47 -16.09 -23.08 -5.87
N LEU A 48 -15.77 -21.98 -5.18
CA LEU A 48 -16.63 -20.79 -5.12
C LEU A 48 -16.75 -20.14 -6.50
N ALA A 49 -15.65 -20.06 -7.26
CA ALA A 49 -15.64 -19.54 -8.62
C ALA A 49 -16.55 -20.37 -9.54
N ALA A 50 -16.49 -21.70 -9.45
CA ALA A 50 -17.41 -22.60 -10.17
C ALA A 50 -18.87 -22.38 -9.72
N THR A 51 -19.11 -22.27 -8.42
CA THR A 51 -20.44 -22.04 -7.84
C THR A 51 -21.06 -20.70 -8.30
N ASN A 52 -20.27 -19.65 -8.45
CA ASN A 52 -20.72 -18.35 -8.94
C ASN A 52 -21.20 -18.38 -10.40
N ARG A 53 -20.75 -19.36 -11.17
CA ARG A 53 -21.10 -19.52 -12.60
C ARG A 53 -22.28 -20.44 -12.85
N VAL A 54 -22.87 -21.03 -11.80
CA VAL A 54 -24.05 -21.91 -11.92
C VAL A 54 -25.31 -21.19 -11.47
N SER A 55 -26.39 -21.37 -12.23
CA SER A 55 -27.71 -20.83 -11.87
C SER A 55 -28.32 -21.64 -10.72
N MET A 56 -28.86 -20.96 -9.72
CA MET A 56 -29.54 -21.57 -8.57
C MET A 56 -30.53 -20.58 -7.94
N SER A 57 -31.38 -21.09 -7.02
CA SER A 57 -32.29 -20.22 -6.23
C SER A 57 -31.53 -19.26 -5.32
N ASN A 58 -32.12 -18.08 -5.04
CA ASN A 58 -31.51 -17.10 -4.15
C ASN A 58 -31.29 -17.63 -2.73
N SER A 59 -32.23 -18.43 -2.21
CA SER A 59 -32.09 -19.04 -0.88
C SER A 59 -30.85 -19.95 -0.80
N ARG A 60 -30.68 -20.83 -1.79
CA ARG A 60 -29.52 -21.72 -1.85
C ARG A 60 -28.21 -20.93 -2.01
N ARG A 61 -28.21 -19.90 -2.88
CA ARG A 61 -27.03 -19.04 -3.07
C ARG A 61 -26.65 -18.31 -1.80
N LEU A 62 -27.62 -17.80 -1.05
CA LEU A 62 -27.36 -17.12 0.22
C LEU A 62 -26.76 -18.07 1.27
N GLU A 63 -27.34 -19.27 1.41
CA GLU A 63 -26.83 -20.28 2.33
C GLU A 63 -25.39 -20.70 2.00
N LEU A 64 -25.10 -20.94 0.73
CA LEU A 64 -23.74 -21.22 0.26
C LEU A 64 -22.80 -20.04 0.48
N ALA A 65 -23.22 -18.81 0.16
CA ALA A 65 -22.40 -17.61 0.35
C ALA A 65 -21.99 -17.42 1.82
N GLU A 66 -22.88 -17.66 2.79
CA GLU A 66 -22.56 -17.58 4.21
C GLU A 66 -21.60 -18.72 4.65
N ILE A 67 -21.72 -19.92 4.10
CA ILE A 67 -20.78 -21.03 4.36
C ILE A 67 -19.37 -20.66 3.86
N TYR A 68 -19.26 -20.19 2.61
CA TYR A 68 -17.99 -19.75 2.04
C TYR A 68 -17.43 -18.50 2.75
N TRP A 69 -18.30 -17.58 3.19
CA TRP A 69 -17.88 -16.41 3.96
C TRP A 69 -17.17 -16.81 5.27
N HIS A 70 -17.71 -17.78 5.98
CA HIS A 70 -17.13 -18.28 7.23
C HIS A 70 -15.72 -18.86 7.00
N ALA A 71 -15.58 -19.66 5.95
CA ALA A 71 -14.28 -20.19 5.54
C ALA A 71 -13.28 -19.07 5.15
N ALA A 72 -13.71 -18.13 4.33
CA ALA A 72 -12.89 -17.01 3.89
C ALA A 72 -12.43 -16.13 5.07
N TYR A 73 -13.33 -15.85 6.01
CA TYR A 73 -13.02 -15.06 7.20
C TYR A 73 -11.95 -15.72 8.08
N THR A 74 -11.96 -17.06 8.18
CA THR A 74 -10.94 -17.84 8.88
C THR A 74 -9.61 -17.84 8.13
N LEU A 75 -9.63 -17.95 6.80
CA LEU A 75 -8.44 -18.12 5.99
C LEU A 75 -7.67 -16.82 5.74
N TRP A 76 -8.34 -15.66 5.59
CA TRP A 76 -7.64 -14.42 5.26
C TRP A 76 -6.52 -14.05 6.22
N PRO A 77 -6.68 -14.07 7.55
CA PRO A 77 -5.58 -13.77 8.46
C PRO A 77 -4.40 -14.75 8.34
N LEU A 78 -4.68 -16.03 8.07
CA LEU A 78 -3.66 -17.06 7.88
C LEU A 78 -2.88 -16.83 6.58
N LEU A 79 -3.56 -16.45 5.50
CA LEU A 79 -2.93 -16.11 4.23
C LEU A 79 -2.05 -14.85 4.35
N GLU A 80 -2.55 -13.81 5.01
CA GLU A 80 -1.85 -12.54 5.19
C GLU A 80 -0.49 -12.71 5.90
N GLN A 81 -0.36 -13.66 6.81
CA GLN A 81 0.91 -13.97 7.49
C GLN A 81 2.03 -14.34 6.51
N HIS A 82 1.70 -14.91 5.35
CA HIS A 82 2.68 -15.33 4.36
C HIS A 82 3.21 -14.18 3.48
N PHE A 83 2.47 -13.08 3.31
CA PHE A 83 2.87 -12.04 2.35
C PHE A 83 2.86 -10.59 2.89
N ALA A 84 2.21 -10.32 4.04
CA ALA A 84 2.04 -8.94 4.50
C ALA A 84 3.35 -8.26 4.99
N ARG A 85 4.39 -9.04 5.32
CA ARG A 85 5.66 -8.54 5.89
C ARG A 85 6.91 -9.06 5.19
N VAL A 86 6.75 -9.66 4.01
CA VAL A 86 7.89 -10.18 3.25
C VAL A 86 8.39 -9.14 2.24
N SER A 87 9.63 -9.32 1.85
CA SER A 87 10.26 -8.51 0.80
C SER A 87 9.74 -8.88 -0.58
N HIS A 88 9.92 -7.99 -1.54
CA HIS A 88 9.44 -8.14 -2.90
C HIS A 88 10.58 -8.35 -3.91
N PRO A 89 10.29 -9.04 -5.02
CA PRO A 89 9.01 -9.60 -5.46
C PRO A 89 8.56 -10.80 -4.63
N LEU A 90 7.23 -10.98 -4.49
CA LEU A 90 6.68 -12.18 -3.87
C LEU A 90 7.01 -13.41 -4.71
N ALA A 91 7.41 -14.50 -4.08
CA ALA A 91 7.72 -15.77 -4.72
C ALA A 91 7.20 -16.97 -3.89
N GLY A 92 7.07 -18.15 -4.52
CA GLY A 92 6.67 -19.38 -3.86
C GLY A 92 5.38 -19.22 -3.05
N VAL A 93 5.37 -19.74 -1.83
CA VAL A 93 4.20 -19.75 -0.94
C VAL A 93 3.63 -18.34 -0.69
N ALA A 94 4.47 -17.31 -0.59
CA ALA A 94 4.00 -15.94 -0.38
C ALA A 94 3.19 -15.41 -1.57
N LEU A 95 3.63 -15.70 -2.80
CA LEU A 95 2.93 -15.34 -4.02
C LEU A 95 1.60 -16.10 -4.14
N ASP A 96 1.60 -17.39 -3.84
CA ASP A 96 0.40 -18.23 -3.93
C ASP A 96 -0.63 -17.83 -2.85
N ALA A 97 -0.20 -17.52 -1.65
CA ALA A 97 -1.04 -16.98 -0.58
C ALA A 97 -1.69 -15.64 -0.97
N ALA A 98 -0.92 -14.73 -1.55
CA ALA A 98 -1.43 -13.43 -2.00
C ALA A 98 -2.47 -13.59 -3.12
N LYS A 99 -2.20 -14.45 -4.11
CA LYS A 99 -3.15 -14.77 -5.18
C LYS A 99 -4.44 -15.39 -4.61
N ALA A 100 -4.32 -16.38 -3.73
CA ALA A 100 -5.46 -17.05 -3.10
C ALA A 100 -6.31 -16.05 -2.30
N ALA A 101 -5.69 -15.14 -1.53
CA ALA A 101 -6.39 -14.13 -0.74
C ALA A 101 -7.21 -13.17 -1.61
N VAL A 102 -6.63 -12.66 -2.71
CA VAL A 102 -7.32 -11.75 -3.65
C VAL A 102 -8.42 -12.49 -4.41
N THR A 103 -8.15 -13.71 -4.87
CA THR A 103 -9.13 -14.54 -5.61
C THR A 103 -10.33 -14.86 -4.72
N LEU A 104 -10.10 -15.33 -3.50
CA LEU A 104 -11.16 -15.67 -2.55
C LEU A 104 -12.03 -14.44 -2.23
N ALA A 105 -11.43 -13.26 -2.01
CA ALA A 105 -12.17 -12.03 -1.76
C ALA A 105 -13.00 -11.59 -2.98
N THR A 106 -12.45 -11.75 -4.19
CA THR A 106 -13.12 -11.41 -5.45
C THR A 106 -14.31 -12.32 -5.69
N GLU A 107 -14.16 -13.63 -5.55
CA GLU A 107 -15.25 -14.59 -5.74
C GLU A 107 -16.32 -14.46 -4.65
N MET A 108 -15.95 -14.15 -3.40
CA MET A 108 -16.92 -13.79 -2.36
C MET A 108 -17.75 -12.56 -2.72
N SER A 109 -17.09 -11.53 -3.28
CA SER A 109 -17.79 -10.34 -3.78
C SER A 109 -18.80 -10.69 -4.85
N LEU A 110 -18.46 -11.58 -5.80
CA LEU A 110 -19.37 -12.04 -6.86
C LEU A 110 -20.58 -12.78 -6.30
N ALA A 111 -20.40 -13.65 -5.30
CA ALA A 111 -21.50 -14.37 -4.66
C ALA A 111 -22.57 -13.42 -4.08
N TYR A 112 -22.13 -12.39 -3.34
CA TYR A 112 -23.06 -11.40 -2.77
C TYR A 112 -23.60 -10.40 -3.79
N LYS A 113 -22.84 -10.04 -4.82
CA LYS A 113 -23.33 -9.20 -5.94
C LYS A 113 -24.47 -9.87 -6.70
N HIS A 114 -24.38 -11.20 -6.95
CA HIS A 114 -25.48 -11.95 -7.55
C HIS A 114 -26.78 -11.84 -6.74
N LEU A 115 -26.68 -11.96 -5.43
CA LEU A 115 -27.81 -11.83 -4.52
C LEU A 115 -28.36 -10.40 -4.49
N LEU A 116 -27.47 -9.42 -4.39
CA LEU A 116 -27.83 -8.01 -4.33
C LEU A 116 -28.56 -7.55 -5.59
N VAL A 117 -28.07 -7.89 -6.79
CA VAL A 117 -28.72 -7.52 -8.07
C VAL A 117 -30.11 -8.13 -8.15
N ARG A 118 -30.25 -9.42 -7.83
CA ARG A 118 -31.55 -10.10 -7.88
C ARG A 118 -32.53 -9.57 -6.87
N GLU A 119 -32.06 -9.19 -5.67
CA GLU A 119 -32.94 -8.64 -4.64
C GLU A 119 -33.32 -7.17 -4.94
N ALA A 120 -32.40 -6.40 -5.54
CA ALA A 120 -32.66 -5.03 -5.98
C ALA A 120 -33.74 -4.93 -7.08
N ASP A 121 -33.85 -5.94 -7.94
CA ASP A 121 -34.81 -5.98 -9.05
C ASP A 121 -36.20 -6.51 -8.66
N ARG A 122 -36.38 -7.05 -7.45
CA ARG A 122 -37.67 -7.53 -6.98
C ARG A 122 -38.64 -6.37 -6.76
N ARG A 123 -39.76 -6.40 -7.49
CA ARG A 123 -40.84 -5.38 -7.37
C ARG A 123 -41.61 -5.49 -6.04
N LEU A 124 -41.68 -6.69 -5.46
CA LEU A 124 -42.32 -6.95 -4.17
C LEU A 124 -41.23 -7.43 -3.20
N VAL A 125 -40.85 -6.57 -2.25
CA VAL A 125 -39.85 -6.87 -1.22
C VAL A 125 -40.51 -7.74 -0.13
N LEU A 126 -40.64 -9.06 -0.40
CA LEU A 126 -41.11 -10.02 0.60
C LEU A 126 -40.07 -10.31 1.70
N SER A 127 -38.79 -10.10 1.40
CA SER A 127 -37.65 -10.35 2.30
C SER A 127 -37.30 -9.18 3.22
N GLY A 128 -37.94 -8.04 3.07
CA GLY A 128 -37.76 -6.87 3.92
C GLY A 128 -36.45 -6.08 3.68
N PRO A 129 -36.39 -4.83 4.13
CA PRO A 129 -35.23 -3.94 3.95
C PRO A 129 -33.96 -4.47 4.67
N ARG A 130 -34.10 -5.36 5.66
CA ARG A 130 -32.98 -5.94 6.42
C ARG A 130 -32.06 -6.82 5.56
N LEU A 131 -32.62 -7.68 4.69
CA LEU A 131 -31.79 -8.52 3.82
C LEU A 131 -31.03 -7.67 2.81
N LEU A 132 -31.69 -6.68 2.20
CA LEU A 132 -31.05 -5.78 1.24
C LEU A 132 -29.91 -5.00 1.87
N LEU A 133 -30.09 -4.49 3.08
CA LEU A 133 -29.05 -3.82 3.86
C LEU A 133 -27.87 -4.78 4.17
N ALA A 134 -28.17 -6.01 4.60
CA ALA A 134 -27.12 -7.02 4.86
C ALA A 134 -26.30 -7.34 3.61
N LEU A 135 -26.95 -7.48 2.45
CA LEU A 135 -26.27 -7.73 1.17
C LEU A 135 -25.40 -6.56 0.73
N VAL A 136 -25.87 -5.32 0.86
CA VAL A 136 -25.07 -4.11 0.63
C VAL A 136 -23.84 -4.11 1.52
N HIS A 137 -24.01 -4.37 2.80
CA HIS A 137 -22.92 -4.41 3.77
C HIS A 137 -21.89 -5.51 3.44
N ARG A 138 -22.34 -6.74 3.10
CA ARG A 138 -21.46 -7.83 2.67
C ARG A 138 -20.65 -7.48 1.41
N CYS A 139 -21.30 -6.86 0.43
CA CYS A 139 -20.60 -6.38 -0.78
C CYS A 139 -19.52 -5.35 -0.44
N MET A 140 -19.80 -4.40 0.46
CA MET A 140 -18.81 -3.41 0.91
C MET A 140 -17.65 -4.06 1.69
N GLN A 141 -17.94 -5.02 2.55
CA GLN A 141 -16.90 -5.79 3.26
C GLN A 141 -15.98 -6.54 2.28
N CYS A 142 -16.56 -7.21 1.28
CA CYS A 142 -15.78 -7.88 0.23
C CYS A 142 -14.90 -6.89 -0.55
N THR A 143 -15.45 -5.73 -0.92
CA THR A 143 -14.67 -4.66 -1.59
C THR A 143 -13.48 -4.23 -0.74
N THR A 144 -13.70 -3.93 0.54
CA THR A 144 -12.62 -3.58 1.47
C THR A 144 -11.57 -4.68 1.54
N ARG A 145 -11.98 -5.95 1.59
CA ARG A 145 -11.07 -7.10 1.65
C ARG A 145 -10.25 -7.27 0.36
N ILE A 146 -10.87 -7.08 -0.81
CA ILE A 146 -10.15 -7.07 -2.11
C ILE A 146 -9.06 -6.00 -2.09
N LEU A 147 -9.39 -4.79 -1.66
CA LEU A 147 -8.45 -3.67 -1.61
C LEU A 147 -7.31 -3.91 -0.62
N VAL A 148 -7.62 -4.36 0.60
CA VAL A 148 -6.61 -4.66 1.63
C VAL A 148 -5.63 -5.73 1.13
N ASN A 149 -6.13 -6.84 0.59
CA ASN A 149 -5.28 -7.92 0.09
C ASN A 149 -4.43 -7.46 -1.11
N SER A 150 -5.01 -6.65 -2.02
CA SER A 150 -4.27 -6.06 -3.14
C SER A 150 -3.17 -5.12 -2.66
N TYR A 151 -3.44 -4.28 -1.68
CA TYR A 151 -2.46 -3.33 -1.15
C TYR A 151 -1.36 -4.01 -0.32
N LEU A 152 -1.70 -5.01 0.49
CA LEU A 152 -0.71 -5.79 1.27
C LEU A 152 0.26 -6.56 0.37
N SER A 153 -0.20 -7.03 -0.79
CA SER A 153 0.62 -7.72 -1.78
C SER A 153 1.22 -6.80 -2.84
N TYR A 154 0.97 -5.48 -2.75
CA TYR A 154 1.28 -4.48 -3.78
C TYR A 154 0.77 -4.86 -5.18
N ALA A 155 -0.24 -5.71 -5.26
CA ALA A 155 -0.87 -6.12 -6.51
C ALA A 155 -1.85 -5.04 -7.01
N PRO A 156 -2.08 -4.95 -8.33
CA PRO A 156 -3.14 -4.10 -8.85
C PRO A 156 -4.50 -4.55 -8.32
N VAL A 157 -5.35 -3.59 -8.02
CA VAL A 157 -6.74 -3.87 -7.67
C VAL A 157 -7.43 -4.54 -8.87
N PRO A 158 -8.18 -5.64 -8.68
CA PRO A 158 -8.91 -6.29 -9.75
C PRO A 158 -9.82 -5.33 -10.52
N PRO A 159 -9.92 -5.47 -11.86
CA PRO A 159 -10.77 -4.61 -12.68
C PRO A 159 -12.22 -4.58 -12.19
N ARG A 160 -12.87 -3.44 -12.34
CA ARG A 160 -14.26 -3.13 -11.99
C ARG A 160 -14.58 -3.11 -10.49
N THR A 161 -13.58 -3.29 -9.62
CA THR A 161 -13.76 -3.23 -8.16
C THR A 161 -14.28 -1.86 -7.73
N TRP A 162 -13.70 -0.78 -8.25
CA TRP A 162 -14.11 0.58 -7.92
C TRP A 162 -15.46 0.94 -8.52
N LEU A 163 -15.70 0.58 -9.78
CA LEU A 163 -16.98 0.84 -10.44
C LEU A 163 -18.14 0.19 -9.68
N ASP A 164 -17.97 -1.07 -9.27
CA ASP A 164 -18.99 -1.79 -8.50
C ASP A 164 -19.15 -1.20 -7.09
N ALA A 165 -18.07 -0.81 -6.41
CA ALA A 165 -18.12 -0.15 -5.11
C ALA A 165 -18.93 1.15 -5.15
N HIS A 166 -18.66 1.98 -6.16
CA HIS A 166 -19.39 3.22 -6.40
C HIS A 166 -20.88 2.97 -6.70
N ALA A 167 -21.20 1.98 -7.54
CA ALA A 167 -22.56 1.63 -7.90
C ALA A 167 -23.36 1.09 -6.69
N ILE A 168 -22.73 0.27 -5.83
CA ILE A 168 -23.36 -0.27 -4.62
C ILE A 168 -23.64 0.84 -3.62
N TYR A 169 -22.71 1.77 -3.43
CA TYR A 169 -22.93 2.91 -2.54
C TYR A 169 -24.02 3.86 -3.06
N ALA A 170 -24.01 4.18 -4.35
CA ALA A 170 -25.05 5.00 -4.97
C ALA A 170 -26.44 4.36 -4.82
N PHE A 171 -26.55 3.04 -5.03
CA PHE A 171 -27.77 2.28 -4.80
C PHE A 171 -28.22 2.35 -3.33
N ALA A 172 -27.30 2.19 -2.38
CA ALA A 172 -27.62 2.29 -0.95
C ALA A 172 -28.16 3.68 -0.58
N ARG A 173 -27.58 4.76 -1.14
CA ARG A 173 -28.08 6.14 -0.98
C ARG A 173 -29.47 6.32 -1.56
N GLU A 174 -29.69 5.88 -2.80
CA GLU A 174 -30.97 5.97 -3.50
C GLU A 174 -32.10 5.29 -2.71
N ARG A 175 -31.78 4.18 -2.04
CA ARG A 175 -32.72 3.40 -1.22
C ARG A 175 -32.80 3.85 0.25
N GLY A 176 -32.07 4.89 0.66
CA GLY A 176 -32.04 5.37 2.03
C GLY A 176 -31.40 4.40 3.03
N LEU A 177 -30.59 3.43 2.56
CA LEU A 177 -29.96 2.39 3.38
C LEU A 177 -28.57 2.78 3.90
N HIS A 178 -27.95 3.81 3.34
CA HIS A 178 -26.54 4.14 3.55
C HIS A 178 -26.18 4.50 5.00
N LEU A 179 -27.13 5.00 5.80
CA LEU A 179 -26.94 5.36 7.20
C LEU A 179 -27.46 4.30 8.19
N ASN A 180 -28.04 3.20 7.71
CA ASN A 180 -28.61 2.19 8.55
C ASN A 180 -27.56 1.15 8.99
N THR A 181 -27.61 0.68 10.23
CA THR A 181 -26.77 -0.40 10.73
C THR A 181 -27.41 -1.76 10.51
N VAL A 182 -26.58 -2.76 10.17
CA VAL A 182 -27.04 -4.14 9.96
C VAL A 182 -27.43 -4.81 11.26
N ASN A 183 -26.65 -4.57 12.31
CA ASN A 183 -26.83 -5.13 13.65
C ASN A 183 -26.40 -4.08 14.68
N ALA A 184 -27.34 -3.32 15.20
CA ALA A 184 -27.06 -2.26 16.16
C ALA A 184 -26.37 -2.76 17.44
N ASP A 185 -26.60 -4.03 17.81
CA ASP A 185 -26.04 -4.63 19.02
C ASP A 185 -24.57 -5.06 18.89
N THR A 186 -24.05 -5.22 17.65
CA THR A 186 -22.72 -5.79 17.42
C THR A 186 -21.78 -4.89 16.61
N SER A 187 -22.32 -3.92 15.89
CA SER A 187 -21.51 -3.04 15.02
C SER A 187 -22.28 -1.78 14.64
N ASP A 188 -21.65 -0.64 14.79
CA ASP A 188 -22.13 0.65 14.29
C ASP A 188 -21.75 0.90 12.80
N MET A 189 -21.34 -0.15 12.10
CA MET A 189 -20.91 -0.07 10.71
C MET A 189 -22.11 0.11 9.77
N THR A 190 -22.18 1.26 9.11
CA THR A 190 -23.14 1.55 8.05
C THR A 190 -22.49 1.40 6.68
N PRO A 191 -23.26 1.25 5.58
CA PRO A 191 -22.70 1.27 4.22
C PRO A 191 -21.88 2.53 3.93
N GLU A 192 -22.29 3.70 4.40
CA GLU A 192 -21.53 4.94 4.23
C GLU A 192 -20.20 4.90 4.98
N ARG A 193 -20.19 4.43 6.23
CA ARG A 193 -18.96 4.28 7.01
C ARG A 193 -17.99 3.31 6.37
N ALA A 194 -18.48 2.16 5.85
CA ALA A 194 -17.67 1.20 5.12
C ALA A 194 -17.09 1.80 3.82
N TYR A 195 -17.89 2.59 3.12
CA TYR A 195 -17.45 3.26 1.91
C TYR A 195 -16.42 4.36 2.18
N LEU A 196 -16.65 5.21 3.19
CA LEU A 196 -15.67 6.21 3.65
C LEU A 196 -14.33 5.57 4.03
N HIS A 197 -14.36 4.48 4.80
CA HIS A 197 -13.17 3.71 5.14
C HIS A 197 -12.41 3.26 3.87
N THR A 198 -13.11 2.72 2.90
CA THR A 198 -12.57 2.24 1.62
C THR A 198 -11.93 3.37 0.81
N LEU A 199 -12.62 4.51 0.68
CA LEU A 199 -12.14 5.69 -0.06
C LEU A 199 -10.88 6.29 0.59
N LEU A 200 -10.91 6.48 1.92
CA LEU A 200 -9.80 7.07 2.66
C LEU A 200 -8.56 6.17 2.66
N LEU A 201 -8.75 4.85 2.72
CA LEU A 201 -7.65 3.89 2.61
C LEU A 201 -6.94 4.00 1.24
N ALA A 202 -7.71 4.12 0.15
CA ALA A 202 -7.14 4.32 -1.18
C ALA A 202 -6.45 5.68 -1.32
N LEU A 203 -7.05 6.74 -0.76
CA LEU A 203 -6.49 8.09 -0.80
C LEU A 203 -5.18 8.22 -0.01
N ALA A 204 -4.94 7.36 0.98
CA ALA A 204 -3.73 7.31 1.79
C ALA A 204 -2.46 6.88 1.01
N ASN A 205 -2.58 6.55 -0.27
CA ASN A 205 -1.49 6.05 -1.13
C ASN A 205 -0.86 4.74 -0.61
N PRO A 206 -1.66 3.66 -0.52
CA PRO A 206 -1.27 2.41 0.16
C PRO A 206 -0.09 1.68 -0.49
N TYR A 207 0.15 1.85 -1.79
CA TYR A 207 1.30 1.25 -2.48
C TYR A 207 2.68 1.79 -2.05
N GLY A 208 2.70 2.80 -1.23
CA GLY A 208 3.91 3.36 -0.63
C GLY A 208 4.05 3.04 0.86
N PHE A 209 3.20 2.26 1.49
CA PHE A 209 3.32 1.91 2.90
C PHE A 209 4.41 0.87 3.13
N LEU A 210 5.14 1.03 4.22
CA LEU A 210 6.01 -0.01 4.76
C LEU A 210 5.18 -1.22 5.23
N PRO A 211 5.77 -2.43 5.27
CA PRO A 211 5.11 -3.59 5.86
C PRO A 211 4.56 -3.30 7.26
N GLY A 212 3.30 -3.64 7.48
CA GLY A 212 2.59 -3.39 8.75
C GLY A 212 1.84 -2.06 8.82
N GLN A 213 2.26 -1.02 8.11
CA GLN A 213 1.60 0.30 8.16
C GLN A 213 0.16 0.28 7.67
N LEU A 214 -0.16 -0.54 6.66
CA LEU A 214 -1.53 -0.66 6.15
C LEU A 214 -2.53 -1.11 7.24
N ALA A 215 -2.13 -2.05 8.09
CA ALA A 215 -2.97 -2.54 9.19
C ALA A 215 -3.24 -1.43 10.23
N ILE A 216 -2.23 -0.61 10.53
CA ILE A 216 -2.36 0.56 11.42
C ILE A 216 -3.34 1.56 10.81
N VAL A 217 -3.18 1.90 9.54
CA VAL A 217 -4.06 2.86 8.83
C VAL A 217 -5.48 2.34 8.73
N ALA A 218 -5.68 1.07 8.37
CA ALA A 218 -7.01 0.47 8.29
C ALA A 218 -7.73 0.53 9.65
N ARG A 219 -7.04 0.25 10.76
CA ARG A 219 -7.58 0.34 12.11
C ARG A 219 -7.86 1.79 12.53
N TYR A 220 -6.94 2.71 12.27
CA TYR A 220 -7.15 4.14 12.49
C TYR A 220 -8.45 4.61 11.82
N LEU A 221 -8.68 4.20 10.59
CA LEU A 221 -9.88 4.55 9.83
C LEU A 221 -11.16 3.92 10.38
N LEU A 222 -11.11 2.75 11.03
CA LEU A 222 -12.30 2.18 11.69
C LEU A 222 -12.88 3.13 12.74
N THR A 223 -12.05 3.90 13.42
CA THR A 223 -12.46 4.86 14.45
C THR A 223 -12.74 6.25 13.88
N HIS A 224 -11.96 6.70 12.88
CA HIS A 224 -11.93 8.12 12.50
C HIS A 224 -12.53 8.43 11.13
N CYS A 225 -12.90 7.43 10.30
CA CYS A 225 -13.36 7.68 8.92
C CYS A 225 -14.63 8.56 8.85
N THR A 226 -15.48 8.55 9.88
CA THR A 226 -16.69 9.37 9.96
C THR A 226 -16.43 10.87 10.14
N ALA A 227 -15.20 11.27 10.40
CA ALA A 227 -14.81 12.68 10.36
C ALA A 227 -14.75 13.21 8.91
N ALA A 228 -14.59 12.35 7.93
CA ALA A 228 -14.74 12.73 6.52
C ALA A 228 -16.22 12.71 6.12
N LYS A 229 -16.59 13.51 5.11
CA LYS A 229 -17.97 13.65 4.64
C LYS A 229 -18.06 13.54 3.14
N LEU A 230 -19.15 12.94 2.65
CA LEU A 230 -19.48 12.89 1.22
C LEU A 230 -20.52 13.96 0.88
N THR A 231 -20.35 14.64 -0.25
CA THR A 231 -21.29 15.66 -0.74
C THR A 231 -21.33 15.67 -2.26
N ASP A 232 -22.52 15.94 -2.81
CA ASP A 232 -22.70 16.15 -4.26
C ASP A 232 -22.42 17.62 -4.65
N VAL A 233 -22.37 18.52 -3.67
CA VAL A 233 -22.14 19.94 -3.90
C VAL A 233 -20.64 20.22 -3.99
N PRO A 234 -20.16 20.87 -5.07
CA PRO A 234 -18.78 21.28 -5.17
C PRO A 234 -18.39 22.18 -3.97
N PRO A 235 -17.28 21.87 -3.29
CA PRO A 235 -16.85 22.67 -2.15
C PRO A 235 -16.47 24.10 -2.56
N VAL A 236 -16.76 25.08 -1.70
CA VAL A 236 -16.38 26.48 -1.91
C VAL A 236 -14.85 26.60 -1.96
N HIS A 237 -14.31 27.46 -2.80
CA HIS A 237 -12.89 27.59 -3.14
C HIS A 237 -11.89 27.61 -1.96
N ARG A 238 -12.30 28.08 -0.79
CA ARG A 238 -11.44 28.11 0.44
C ARG A 238 -11.21 26.73 1.07
N MET A 239 -12.10 25.75 0.81
CA MET A 239 -11.99 24.38 1.34
C MET A 239 -11.40 23.39 0.33
N ALA A 240 -11.03 23.85 -0.88
CA ALA A 240 -10.62 22.99 -1.99
C ALA A 240 -9.33 22.16 -1.73
N LYS A 241 -8.55 22.51 -0.70
CA LYS A 241 -7.27 21.83 -0.44
C LYS A 241 -7.44 20.44 0.22
N ALA A 242 -8.48 20.24 1.05
CA ALA A 242 -8.77 18.97 1.73
C ALA A 242 -9.98 18.28 1.10
N VAL A 243 -9.97 18.14 -0.23
CA VAL A 243 -11.04 17.59 -1.04
C VAL A 243 -10.51 16.54 -2.00
N ALA A 244 -11.18 15.40 -2.06
CA ALA A 244 -10.97 14.42 -3.10
C ALA A 244 -12.21 14.27 -3.98
N ILE A 245 -12.00 13.97 -5.25
CA ILE A 245 -13.03 13.64 -6.22
C ILE A 245 -13.21 12.13 -6.22
N VAL A 246 -14.45 11.68 -6.09
CA VAL A 246 -14.86 10.28 -6.24
C VAL A 246 -15.57 10.12 -7.57
N PRO A 247 -14.98 9.44 -8.56
CA PRO A 247 -15.50 9.33 -9.92
C PRO A 247 -16.54 8.22 -10.03
N VAL A 248 -17.77 8.45 -9.62
CA VAL A 248 -18.81 7.43 -9.39
C VAL A 248 -19.12 6.56 -10.63
N GLY A 249 -18.96 7.09 -11.83
CA GLY A 249 -19.19 6.37 -13.09
C GLY A 249 -17.97 5.64 -13.65
N HIS A 250 -16.83 5.61 -12.95
CA HIS A 250 -15.57 5.09 -13.46
C HIS A 250 -14.95 4.03 -12.53
N ASP A 251 -14.20 3.10 -13.11
CA ASP A 251 -13.44 2.10 -12.36
C ASP A 251 -12.13 2.70 -11.83
N PHE A 252 -12.25 3.71 -10.97
CA PHE A 252 -11.13 4.47 -10.47
C PHE A 252 -11.27 4.83 -8.98
N PRO A 253 -10.19 4.78 -8.18
CA PRO A 253 -10.21 5.20 -6.79
C PRO A 253 -10.42 6.72 -6.66
N PRO A 254 -10.76 7.23 -5.46
CA PRO A 254 -10.78 8.66 -5.19
C PRO A 254 -9.39 9.26 -5.41
N PHE A 255 -9.37 10.50 -5.86
CA PHE A 255 -8.13 11.26 -6.04
C PHE A 255 -8.30 12.71 -5.58
N SER A 256 -7.20 13.32 -5.13
CA SER A 256 -7.24 14.70 -4.68
C SER A 256 -7.62 15.65 -5.81
N ALA A 257 -8.52 16.59 -5.52
CA ALA A 257 -8.91 17.65 -6.43
C ALA A 257 -7.71 18.52 -6.86
N ASN A 258 -6.66 18.61 -6.05
CA ASN A 258 -5.45 19.38 -6.35
C ASN A 258 -4.52 18.71 -7.38
N LYS A 259 -4.76 17.45 -7.75
CA LYS A 259 -3.91 16.73 -8.73
C LYS A 259 -4.23 17.05 -10.20
N GLY A 260 -5.16 17.99 -10.46
CA GLY A 260 -5.40 18.49 -11.80
C GLY A 260 -5.95 17.42 -12.77
N GLY A 261 -6.99 16.71 -12.41
CA GLY A 261 -7.72 15.79 -13.29
C GLY A 261 -9.17 16.23 -13.40
N SER A 262 -9.69 16.38 -14.61
CA SER A 262 -11.12 16.46 -14.84
C SER A 262 -11.64 15.06 -15.14
N VAL A 263 -12.67 14.64 -14.45
CA VAL A 263 -13.43 13.42 -14.77
C VAL A 263 -14.76 13.88 -15.34
N GLU A 264 -15.07 13.43 -16.54
CA GLU A 264 -16.39 13.61 -17.14
C GLU A 264 -17.41 12.71 -16.45
N GLY A 265 -18.66 13.17 -16.32
CA GLY A 265 -19.75 12.40 -15.74
C GLY A 265 -19.98 12.63 -14.25
N SER A 266 -20.71 11.69 -13.64
CA SER A 266 -21.12 11.77 -12.23
C SER A 266 -19.95 11.66 -11.27
N LYS A 267 -19.87 12.60 -10.34
CA LYS A 267 -18.85 12.63 -9.28
C LYS A 267 -19.46 13.10 -7.97
N ILE A 268 -18.92 12.65 -6.88
CA ILE A 268 -19.16 13.18 -5.53
C ILE A 268 -17.84 13.65 -4.93
N TYR A 269 -17.91 14.49 -3.93
CA TYR A 269 -16.75 15.06 -3.27
C TYR A 269 -16.58 14.44 -1.90
N LEU A 270 -15.36 14.03 -1.58
CA LEU A 270 -14.97 13.57 -0.26
C LEU A 270 -14.23 14.70 0.46
N LEU A 271 -14.86 15.25 1.49
CA LEU A 271 -14.30 16.30 2.33
C LEU A 271 -13.52 15.66 3.47
N THR A 272 -12.23 15.93 3.54
CA THR A 272 -11.32 15.34 4.52
C THR A 272 -10.81 16.34 5.56
N PHE A 273 -11.35 17.55 5.59
CA PHE A 273 -10.89 18.63 6.46
C PHE A 273 -10.97 18.27 7.95
N ASP A 274 -12.13 17.79 8.42
CA ASP A 274 -12.32 17.46 9.84
C ASP A 274 -11.44 16.25 10.26
N LEU A 275 -11.20 15.31 9.34
CA LEU A 275 -10.27 14.19 9.56
C LEU A 275 -8.83 14.69 9.68
N ALA A 276 -8.42 15.58 8.79
CA ALA A 276 -7.08 16.17 8.81
C ALA A 276 -6.85 17.00 10.07
N PHE A 277 -7.86 17.74 10.53
CA PHE A 277 -7.80 18.51 11.78
C PHE A 277 -7.61 17.59 13.00
N LYS A 278 -8.41 16.53 13.13
CA LYS A 278 -8.24 15.53 14.20
C LYS A 278 -6.85 14.92 14.21
N LEU A 279 -6.36 14.55 13.03
CA LEU A 279 -5.01 13.99 12.88
C LEU A 279 -3.92 14.98 13.28
N GLN A 280 -4.10 16.27 12.98
CA GLN A 280 -3.17 17.31 13.38
C GLN A 280 -3.17 17.52 14.91
N GLU A 281 -4.33 17.42 15.56
CA GLU A 281 -4.44 17.48 17.03
C GLU A 281 -3.74 16.30 17.69
N GLU A 282 -3.94 15.08 17.16
CA GLU A 282 -3.24 13.89 17.63
C GLU A 282 -1.72 14.02 17.50
N LEU A 283 -1.24 14.52 16.36
CA LEU A 283 0.19 14.78 16.15
C LEU A 283 0.75 15.78 17.16
N ARG A 284 0.03 16.87 17.45
CA ARG A 284 0.45 17.84 18.48
C ARG A 284 0.54 17.20 19.86
N ALA A 285 -0.43 16.38 20.23
CA ALA A 285 -0.42 15.65 21.50
C ALA A 285 0.77 14.68 21.58
N LEU A 286 1.06 13.96 20.50
CA LEU A 286 2.23 13.08 20.41
C LEU A 286 3.55 13.85 20.47
N ASP A 287 3.68 14.96 19.77
CA ASP A 287 4.87 15.81 19.81
C ASP A 287 5.11 16.43 21.21
N ALA A 288 4.03 16.66 21.99
CA ALA A 288 4.08 17.07 23.39
C ALA A 288 4.32 15.92 24.39
N GLY A 289 4.60 14.70 23.94
CA GLY A 289 4.88 13.56 24.80
C GLY A 289 3.66 12.71 25.19
N GLY A 290 2.47 12.97 24.63
CA GLY A 290 1.25 12.19 24.85
C GLY A 290 1.41 10.69 24.49
N PRO A 291 0.55 9.80 24.99
CA PRO A 291 0.67 8.36 24.78
C PRO A 291 0.42 7.95 23.32
N VAL A 292 1.11 6.90 22.86
CA VAL A 292 0.78 6.20 21.61
C VAL A 292 -0.30 5.16 21.86
N PRO A 293 -1.08 4.75 20.82
CA PRO A 293 -2.01 3.63 20.96
C PRO A 293 -1.30 2.36 21.47
N PRO A 294 -1.96 1.56 22.35
CA PRO A 294 -1.31 0.42 23.01
C PRO A 294 -0.70 -0.62 22.06
N ASP A 295 -1.26 -0.74 20.88
CA ASP A 295 -0.86 -1.71 19.86
C ASP A 295 0.31 -1.27 18.97
N ILE A 296 0.78 -0.02 19.12
CA ILE A 296 1.92 0.51 18.36
C ILE A 296 3.26 0.14 19.01
N GLY A 297 3.26 -0.13 20.30
CA GLY A 297 4.46 -0.31 21.10
C GLY A 297 4.89 0.98 21.80
N SER A 298 5.56 0.81 22.94
CA SER A 298 5.92 1.93 23.83
C SER A 298 7.36 2.44 23.64
N ASP A 299 8.16 1.76 22.80
CA ASP A 299 9.54 2.16 22.57
C ASP A 299 9.64 3.42 21.67
N ALA A 300 10.75 4.13 21.79
CA ALA A 300 10.97 5.40 21.09
C ALA A 300 10.93 5.24 19.55
N ASN A 301 11.39 4.10 19.04
CA ASN A 301 11.42 3.85 17.59
C ASN A 301 9.99 3.60 17.05
N ALA A 302 9.19 2.76 17.72
CA ALA A 302 7.80 2.52 17.35
C ALA A 302 6.99 3.82 17.37
N ARG A 303 7.21 4.68 18.39
CA ARG A 303 6.63 6.01 18.47
C ARG A 303 7.02 6.89 17.27
N ALA A 304 8.31 6.98 16.95
CA ALA A 304 8.82 7.79 15.84
C ALA A 304 8.25 7.32 14.49
N GLN A 305 8.17 6.02 14.28
CA GLN A 305 7.56 5.43 13.09
C GLN A 305 6.05 5.74 12.98
N TYR A 306 5.33 5.69 14.09
CA TYR A 306 3.90 6.03 14.13
C TYR A 306 3.68 7.52 13.82
N VAL A 307 4.41 8.42 14.44
CA VAL A 307 4.35 9.86 14.16
C VAL A 307 4.68 10.15 12.69
N THR A 308 5.69 9.50 12.13
CA THR A 308 6.04 9.62 10.71
C THR A 308 4.91 9.15 9.81
N LEU A 309 4.26 8.04 10.15
CA LEU A 309 3.08 7.54 9.43
C LEU A 309 1.93 8.55 9.48
N LEU A 310 1.59 9.08 10.65
CA LEU A 310 0.52 10.07 10.81
C LEU A 310 0.82 11.36 10.03
N ARG A 311 2.05 11.87 10.05
CA ARG A 311 2.47 13.03 9.24
C ARG A 311 2.31 12.76 7.74
N ARG A 312 2.59 11.53 7.31
CA ARG A 312 2.36 11.12 5.93
C ARG A 312 0.86 11.09 5.58
N LEU A 313 0.01 10.54 6.45
CA LEU A 313 -1.44 10.52 6.26
C LEU A 313 -2.01 11.93 6.21
N LEU A 314 -1.56 12.82 7.11
CA LEU A 314 -1.97 14.22 7.09
C LEU A 314 -1.68 14.87 5.74
N ARG A 315 -0.49 14.66 5.17
CA ARG A 315 -0.17 15.17 3.83
C ARG A 315 -1.08 14.60 2.75
N GLN A 316 -1.47 13.33 2.83
CA GLN A 316 -2.33 12.69 1.82
C GLN A 316 -3.79 13.15 1.93
N TRP A 317 -4.31 13.36 3.15
CA TRP A 317 -5.71 13.69 3.38
C TRP A 317 -5.98 15.20 3.44
N ALA A 318 -4.99 16.03 3.83
CA ALA A 318 -5.15 17.48 3.87
C ALA A 318 -4.76 18.16 2.55
N ILE A 319 -3.48 18.18 2.25
CA ILE A 319 -2.92 18.84 1.07
C ILE A 319 -1.96 17.88 0.38
N PRO A 320 -2.47 16.94 -0.42
CA PRO A 320 -1.60 16.06 -1.16
C PRO A 320 -0.64 16.86 -2.03
N PRO A 321 0.65 16.50 -2.03
CA PRO A 321 1.63 17.21 -2.84
C PRO A 321 1.19 17.21 -4.31
N ALA A 322 1.14 18.38 -4.90
CA ALA A 322 0.91 18.53 -6.33
C ALA A 322 2.10 17.92 -7.10
N ARG A 323 1.82 17.40 -8.28
CA ARG A 323 2.89 16.92 -9.15
C ARG A 323 3.71 18.11 -9.64
N GLN A 324 4.96 18.19 -9.24
CA GLN A 324 5.87 19.28 -9.63
C GLN A 324 6.42 19.10 -11.04
N PHE A 325 6.59 17.86 -11.50
CA PHE A 325 7.25 17.55 -12.78
C PHE A 325 6.39 16.63 -13.66
N ASN A 326 6.47 16.85 -14.96
CA ASN A 326 5.91 15.95 -15.95
C ASN A 326 6.76 14.68 -16.04
N ARG A 327 6.10 13.53 -16.24
CA ARG A 327 6.78 12.27 -16.46
C ARG A 327 7.18 12.12 -17.92
N LEU A 328 8.46 11.90 -18.17
CA LEU A 328 8.99 11.63 -19.49
C LEU A 328 9.17 10.12 -19.65
N PRO A 329 8.54 9.49 -20.66
CA PRO A 329 8.74 8.07 -20.92
C PRO A 329 10.19 7.80 -21.31
N SER A 330 10.73 6.65 -20.91
CA SER A 330 12.06 6.23 -21.25
C SER A 330 12.12 4.71 -21.33
N ARG A 331 13.13 4.18 -22.02
CA ARG A 331 13.46 2.75 -22.10
C ARG A 331 14.92 2.47 -21.75
N ALA A 332 15.61 3.45 -21.15
CA ALA A 332 17.00 3.31 -20.75
C ALA A 332 17.17 2.11 -19.80
N ARG A 333 18.28 1.40 -19.94
CA ARG A 333 18.66 0.34 -19.00
C ARG A 333 19.23 0.96 -17.73
N VAL A 334 18.97 0.30 -16.61
CA VAL A 334 19.47 0.70 -15.29
C VAL A 334 19.96 -0.54 -14.56
N VAL A 335 21.13 -0.43 -13.97
CA VAL A 335 21.60 -1.41 -13.00
C VAL A 335 21.42 -0.83 -11.62
N ILE A 336 20.80 -1.58 -10.70
CA ILE A 336 20.57 -1.17 -9.32
C ILE A 336 21.28 -2.09 -8.34
N CYS A 337 21.68 -1.51 -7.20
CA CYS A 337 22.18 -2.21 -6.03
C CYS A 337 21.45 -1.69 -4.80
N ALA A 338 20.91 -2.56 -3.94
CA ALA A 338 20.08 -2.18 -2.82
C ALA A 338 20.77 -2.33 -1.46
N GLY A 339 20.32 -1.50 -0.49
CA GLY A 339 20.80 -1.50 0.89
C GLY A 339 22.10 -0.73 1.09
N LEU A 340 22.28 -0.17 2.31
CA LEU A 340 23.42 0.70 2.61
C LEU A 340 24.79 0.05 2.34
N PRO A 341 25.05 -1.20 2.72
CA PRO A 341 26.34 -1.84 2.41
C PRO A 341 26.61 -1.91 0.89
N GLY A 342 25.59 -2.29 0.11
CA GLY A 342 25.69 -2.40 -1.34
C GLY A 342 25.88 -1.04 -2.01
N VAL A 343 25.12 -0.03 -1.61
CA VAL A 343 25.25 1.34 -2.11
C VAL A 343 26.65 1.87 -1.80
N TRP A 344 27.17 1.62 -0.59
CA TRP A 344 28.49 2.07 -0.16
C TRP A 344 29.61 1.42 -0.99
N GLN A 345 29.59 0.11 -1.18
CA GLN A 345 30.58 -0.61 -2.01
C GLN A 345 30.52 -0.13 -3.46
N TYR A 346 29.33 0.02 -4.00
CA TYR A 346 29.14 0.47 -5.38
C TYR A 346 29.60 1.92 -5.60
N SER A 347 29.45 2.78 -4.60
CA SER A 347 29.92 4.17 -4.63
C SER A 347 31.45 4.28 -4.59
N ARG A 348 32.15 3.27 -4.08
CA ARG A 348 33.63 3.22 -4.09
C ARG A 348 34.25 2.73 -5.39
N GLY A 349 33.44 2.35 -6.36
CA GLY A 349 33.93 1.81 -7.63
C GLY A 349 34.31 0.32 -7.60
N GLU A 350 33.97 -0.40 -6.53
CA GLU A 350 34.28 -1.84 -6.36
C GLU A 350 33.33 -2.75 -7.15
N HIS A 351 32.98 -2.38 -8.39
CA HIS A 351 31.92 -3.00 -9.17
C HIS A 351 32.42 -3.80 -10.40
N GLU A 352 33.73 -3.96 -10.60
CA GLU A 352 34.25 -4.61 -11.80
C GLU A 352 34.01 -6.13 -11.92
N SER A 353 33.31 -6.76 -10.96
CA SER A 353 33.13 -8.22 -10.96
C SER A 353 31.67 -8.67 -10.90
N VAL A 354 30.79 -8.10 -11.73
CA VAL A 354 29.35 -8.48 -11.80
C VAL A 354 29.12 -9.95 -12.22
N HIS A 355 30.14 -10.67 -12.67
CA HIS A 355 30.04 -12.06 -13.17
C HIS A 355 30.67 -13.14 -12.28
N LYS A 356 31.23 -12.78 -11.13
CA LYS A 356 31.74 -13.80 -10.20
C LYS A 356 31.06 -13.71 -8.86
N SER A 357 30.14 -14.62 -8.62
CA SER A 357 29.55 -14.92 -7.31
C SER A 357 30.64 -15.39 -6.34
N SER A 358 31.46 -14.48 -5.85
CA SER A 358 32.27 -14.71 -4.67
C SER A 358 31.52 -14.09 -3.49
N SER A 359 31.28 -14.91 -2.48
CA SER A 359 30.64 -14.64 -1.21
C SER A 359 30.93 -13.22 -0.68
N GLY A 360 29.94 -12.32 -0.70
CA GLY A 360 30.00 -11.00 -0.07
C GLY A 360 29.68 -9.78 -0.93
N LEU A 361 29.52 -9.90 -2.25
CA LEU A 361 29.12 -8.78 -3.11
C LEU A 361 27.59 -8.62 -3.12
N PRO A 362 27.08 -7.38 -3.09
CA PRO A 362 25.64 -7.12 -3.13
C PRO A 362 25.02 -7.57 -4.45
N ALA A 363 23.81 -8.11 -4.38
CA ALA A 363 23.07 -8.54 -5.56
C ALA A 363 22.73 -7.34 -6.45
N MET A 364 23.16 -7.41 -7.72
CA MET A 364 22.84 -6.43 -8.73
C MET A 364 21.61 -6.87 -9.51
N SER A 365 20.72 -5.94 -9.83
CA SER A 365 19.51 -6.21 -10.62
C SER A 365 19.45 -5.30 -11.83
N ALA A 366 19.10 -5.89 -12.99
CA ALA A 366 18.84 -5.13 -14.19
C ALA A 366 17.38 -4.65 -14.23
N CYS A 367 17.20 -3.37 -14.52
CA CYS A 367 15.91 -2.72 -14.65
C CYS A 367 15.82 -1.91 -15.94
N GLN A 368 14.61 -1.57 -16.33
CA GLN A 368 14.31 -0.63 -17.39
C GLN A 368 13.58 0.57 -16.83
N VAL A 369 13.93 1.78 -17.25
CA VAL A 369 13.17 2.99 -16.94
C VAL A 369 11.84 2.95 -17.68
N VAL A 370 10.73 3.05 -16.94
CA VAL A 370 9.38 3.21 -17.51
C VAL A 370 9.11 4.68 -17.80
N ASN A 371 9.43 5.54 -16.85
CA ASN A 371 9.42 6.99 -16.98
C ASN A 371 10.33 7.62 -15.92
N HIS A 372 10.70 8.87 -16.14
CA HIS A 372 11.51 9.64 -15.21
C HIS A 372 11.02 11.09 -15.06
N THR A 373 11.46 11.72 -14.00
CA THR A 373 11.36 13.16 -13.73
C THR A 373 12.69 13.64 -13.16
N PRO A 374 12.94 14.93 -12.98
CA PRO A 374 14.10 15.38 -12.21
C PRO A 374 14.16 14.81 -10.79
N ALA A 375 13.00 14.48 -10.20
CA ALA A 375 12.90 13.99 -8.82
C ALA A 375 13.01 12.44 -8.70
N GLY A 376 13.14 11.67 -9.78
CA GLY A 376 13.26 10.21 -9.69
C GLY A 376 12.74 9.42 -10.87
N TYR A 377 12.65 8.13 -10.67
CA TYR A 377 12.39 7.13 -11.71
C TYR A 377 11.22 6.22 -11.34
N ALA A 378 10.47 5.79 -12.35
CA ALA A 378 9.69 4.55 -12.30
C ALA A 378 10.46 3.47 -13.07
N LEU A 379 10.77 2.38 -12.41
CA LEU A 379 11.60 1.29 -12.89
C LEU A 379 10.78 0.01 -12.99
N ARG A 380 11.08 -0.81 -13.99
CA ARG A 380 10.58 -2.18 -14.13
C ARG A 380 11.78 -3.12 -14.15
N GLN A 381 11.75 -4.10 -13.28
CA GLN A 381 12.77 -5.15 -13.26
C GLN A 381 12.69 -6.00 -14.52
N THR A 382 13.83 -6.28 -15.16
CA THR A 382 13.90 -7.05 -16.41
C THR A 382 14.59 -8.38 -16.22
N GLU A 383 15.65 -8.46 -15.41
CA GLU A 383 16.47 -9.65 -15.22
C GLU A 383 17.06 -9.69 -13.80
N GLY A 384 17.45 -10.90 -13.39
CA GLY A 384 18.09 -11.16 -12.10
C GLY A 384 17.10 -11.53 -11.00
N GLN A 385 17.60 -12.22 -9.97
CA GLN A 385 16.88 -12.28 -8.71
C GLN A 385 17.14 -10.95 -8.00
N PRO A 386 16.16 -10.11 -7.81
CA PRO A 386 16.36 -8.93 -6.99
C PRO A 386 16.76 -9.41 -5.61
N GLY A 387 17.78 -8.82 -5.06
CA GLY A 387 17.88 -8.79 -3.62
C GLY A 387 16.54 -8.32 -3.07
N ALA A 388 16.16 -8.85 -1.93
CA ALA A 388 14.91 -8.53 -1.27
C ALA A 388 14.72 -7.00 -1.15
N LEU A 389 13.93 -6.40 -2.05
CA LEU A 389 13.64 -4.97 -2.05
C LEU A 389 12.47 -4.67 -1.09
N ARG A 390 12.55 -3.55 -0.41
CA ARG A 390 11.49 -3.03 0.46
C ARG A 390 11.20 -1.57 0.12
N ILE A 391 10.00 -1.13 0.39
CA ILE A 391 9.72 0.32 0.39
C ILE A 391 10.57 0.96 1.46
N GLY A 392 11.15 2.12 1.14
CA GLY A 392 12.08 2.83 2.01
C GLY A 392 13.54 2.36 1.89
N ASP A 393 13.85 1.29 1.16
CA ASP A 393 15.24 0.93 0.90
C ASP A 393 15.93 2.00 0.04
N ILE A 394 17.20 2.29 0.36
CA ILE A 394 18.07 3.04 -0.52
C ILE A 394 18.64 2.12 -1.61
N ILE A 395 18.76 2.66 -2.80
CA ILE A 395 19.35 1.99 -3.95
C ILE A 395 20.39 2.90 -4.62
N ALA A 396 21.49 2.32 -5.05
CA ALA A 396 22.39 2.93 -6.02
C ALA A 396 21.89 2.60 -7.44
N LEU A 397 21.96 3.56 -8.34
CA LEU A 397 21.50 3.43 -9.72
C LEU A 397 22.62 3.88 -10.67
N ARG A 398 22.85 3.08 -11.72
CA ARG A 398 23.62 3.50 -12.90
C ARG A 398 22.72 3.44 -14.12
N VAL A 399 22.37 4.60 -14.64
CA VAL A 399 21.44 4.76 -15.77
C VAL A 399 22.26 4.85 -17.06
N GLU A 400 21.88 4.06 -18.07
CA GLU A 400 22.49 4.10 -19.39
C GLU A 400 22.41 5.51 -20.00
N GLY A 401 23.53 6.00 -20.54
CA GLY A 401 23.62 7.35 -21.11
C GLY A 401 23.78 8.49 -20.10
N ARG A 402 23.89 8.18 -18.80
CA ARG A 402 24.24 9.16 -17.75
C ARG A 402 25.61 8.86 -17.17
N THR A 403 26.38 9.89 -16.91
CA THR A 403 27.65 9.80 -16.19
C THR A 403 27.39 9.88 -14.69
N GLY A 404 28.07 9.04 -13.92
CA GLY A 404 27.98 9.05 -12.46
C GLY A 404 27.00 8.02 -11.89
N LEU A 405 27.13 7.85 -10.59
CA LEU A 405 26.26 7.04 -9.76
C LEU A 405 25.21 7.93 -9.12
N GLN A 406 24.01 7.41 -9.02
CA GLN A 406 22.91 8.09 -8.32
C GLN A 406 22.47 7.26 -7.11
N VAL A 407 22.01 7.91 -6.06
CA VAL A 407 21.37 7.27 -4.91
C VAL A 407 19.92 7.73 -4.83
N ALA A 408 19.02 6.77 -4.67
CA ALA A 408 17.60 7.01 -4.58
C ALA A 408 16.97 6.13 -3.49
N MET A 409 15.74 6.48 -3.10
CA MET A 409 14.95 5.74 -2.13
C MET A 409 13.67 5.20 -2.77
N ILE A 410 13.35 3.93 -2.52
CA ILE A 410 12.14 3.28 -3.04
C ILE A 410 10.91 3.84 -2.32
N ARG A 411 9.97 4.39 -3.08
CA ARG A 411 8.77 5.05 -2.56
C ARG A 411 7.46 4.28 -2.76
N TRP A 412 7.41 3.40 -3.74
CA TRP A 412 6.23 2.57 -4.01
C TRP A 412 6.59 1.33 -4.81
N PHE A 413 5.78 0.26 -4.63
CA PHE A 413 5.81 -0.94 -5.44
C PHE A 413 4.50 -1.15 -6.18
N ARG A 414 4.60 -1.85 -7.30
CA ARG A 414 3.48 -2.50 -7.99
C ARG A 414 3.94 -3.86 -8.47
N ASN A 415 3.35 -4.90 -7.90
CA ASN A 415 3.64 -6.28 -8.26
C ASN A 415 2.62 -6.76 -9.29
N THR A 416 3.05 -7.31 -10.42
CA THR A 416 2.14 -7.90 -11.39
C THR A 416 2.15 -9.41 -11.22
N PHE A 417 1.00 -10.01 -10.88
CA PHE A 417 0.88 -11.47 -10.74
C PHE A 417 1.07 -12.23 -12.07
N LYS A 418 1.08 -11.53 -13.19
CA LYS A 418 1.24 -12.07 -14.55
C LYS A 418 2.65 -11.78 -15.07
N GLY A 419 3.64 -12.54 -14.61
CA GLY A 419 4.96 -12.70 -15.28
C GLY A 419 5.81 -11.46 -15.63
N ALA A 420 5.31 -10.26 -15.45
CA ALA A 420 5.92 -9.02 -15.95
C ALA A 420 6.85 -8.31 -14.94
N GLY A 421 7.23 -8.98 -13.87
CA GLY A 421 8.19 -8.43 -12.92
C GLY A 421 7.63 -7.39 -11.95
N LEU A 422 8.52 -6.86 -11.13
CA LEU A 422 8.26 -5.82 -10.14
C LEU A 422 8.42 -4.44 -10.81
N GLU A 423 7.40 -3.60 -10.70
CA GLU A 423 7.51 -2.16 -10.97
C GLU A 423 7.65 -1.41 -9.64
N PHE A 424 8.51 -0.43 -9.60
CA PHE A 424 8.67 0.41 -8.43
C PHE A 424 9.07 1.83 -8.80
N GLY A 425 8.71 2.78 -7.95
CA GLY A 425 9.16 4.17 -8.08
C GLY A 425 10.16 4.50 -7.01
N CYS A 426 11.20 5.24 -7.39
CA CYS A 426 12.19 5.76 -6.47
C CYS A 426 12.32 7.27 -6.62
N GLU A 427 12.57 7.92 -5.48
CA GLU A 427 12.90 9.34 -5.37
C GLU A 427 14.42 9.48 -5.36
N LEU A 428 14.95 10.36 -6.21
CA LEU A 428 16.35 10.66 -6.29
C LEU A 428 16.79 11.47 -5.06
N LEU A 429 17.74 10.94 -4.30
CA LEU A 429 18.33 11.62 -3.15
C LEU A 429 19.59 12.39 -3.54
N SER A 430 20.42 11.83 -4.43
CA SER A 430 21.63 12.50 -4.92
C SER A 430 22.05 11.91 -6.27
N ASP A 431 22.58 12.74 -7.14
CA ASP A 431 23.26 12.39 -8.38
C ASP A 431 24.79 12.41 -8.27
N ALA A 432 25.31 12.78 -7.09
CA ALA A 432 26.73 12.81 -6.75
C ALA A 432 26.99 12.29 -5.32
N PRO A 433 26.58 11.03 -4.97
CA PRO A 433 26.81 10.47 -3.65
C PRO A 433 28.29 10.17 -3.41
N GLU A 434 28.75 10.38 -2.18
CA GLU A 434 30.13 10.09 -1.79
C GLU A 434 30.18 9.02 -0.68
N ALA A 435 30.91 7.93 -0.92
CA ALA A 435 31.17 6.92 0.09
C ALA A 435 32.18 7.42 1.12
N ALA A 436 31.84 7.30 2.39
CA ALA A 436 32.69 7.66 3.54
C ALA A 436 32.57 6.61 4.64
N ALA A 437 33.38 6.77 5.68
CA ALA A 437 33.24 6.04 6.93
C ALA A 437 33.07 7.06 8.08
N ALA A 438 32.20 6.74 9.03
CA ALA A 438 31.97 7.57 10.21
C ALA A 438 32.28 6.82 11.51
N VAL A 439 32.76 7.56 12.50
CA VAL A 439 32.97 7.09 13.88
C VAL A 439 32.28 8.07 14.81
N ALA A 440 31.49 7.58 15.76
CA ALA A 440 30.98 8.41 16.85
C ALA A 440 32.16 8.79 17.77
N GLU A 441 32.27 10.05 18.12
CA GLU A 441 33.38 10.58 18.95
C GLU A 441 33.48 9.85 20.30
N ASN A 442 32.38 9.38 20.85
CA ASN A 442 32.29 8.65 22.12
C ASN A 442 32.14 7.13 21.99
N ALA A 443 32.41 6.54 20.82
CA ALA A 443 32.26 5.09 20.63
C ALA A 443 33.41 4.32 21.30
N PRO A 444 33.12 3.35 22.19
CA PRO A 444 34.16 2.65 22.97
C PRO A 444 35.16 1.84 22.13
N SER A 445 34.88 1.56 20.87
CA SER A 445 35.68 0.67 20.01
C SER A 445 36.20 1.29 18.73
N GLY A 446 35.94 2.55 18.44
CA GLY A 446 36.38 3.20 17.20
C GLY A 446 35.91 2.50 15.92
N THR A 447 34.80 1.74 15.98
CA THR A 447 34.28 0.96 14.86
C THR A 447 33.81 1.90 13.74
N LEU A 448 34.43 1.77 12.58
CA LEU A 448 34.08 2.53 11.38
C LEU A 448 32.73 2.04 10.83
N ALA A 449 31.74 2.92 10.75
CA ALA A 449 30.45 2.67 10.10
C ALA A 449 30.48 3.13 8.64
N PRO A 450 30.02 2.33 7.67
CA PRO A 450 29.89 2.77 6.27
C PRO A 450 28.77 3.81 6.15
N VAL A 451 29.07 4.96 5.55
CA VAL A 451 28.11 6.06 5.38
C VAL A 451 28.16 6.62 3.97
N ILE A 452 27.06 7.22 3.53
CA ILE A 452 26.98 7.93 2.23
C ILE A 452 26.70 9.39 2.51
N ILE A 453 27.58 10.26 2.05
CA ILE A 453 27.41 11.72 2.09
C ILE A 453 26.63 12.15 0.86
N LEU A 454 25.59 12.94 1.05
CA LEU A 454 24.82 13.61 0.01
C LEU A 454 25.13 15.10 0.09
N PRO A 455 25.85 15.69 -0.89
CA PRO A 455 26.25 17.08 -0.87
C PRO A 455 25.04 18.04 -0.95
N GLU A 456 25.24 19.34 -0.74
CA GLU A 456 24.18 20.36 -0.77
C GLU A 456 23.41 20.35 -2.10
N ASP A 457 24.12 20.34 -3.23
CA ASP A 457 23.54 20.27 -4.60
C ASP A 457 23.23 18.81 -5.02
N ARG A 458 22.64 18.05 -4.12
CA ARG A 458 22.55 16.59 -4.22
C ARG A 458 21.58 16.07 -5.28
N ALA A 459 20.60 16.87 -5.65
CA ALA A 459 19.62 16.46 -6.67
C ALA A 459 19.08 17.68 -7.44
N PRO A 460 18.77 17.52 -8.73
CA PRO A 460 18.27 18.61 -9.59
C PRO A 460 16.97 19.28 -9.12
N HIS A 461 16.27 18.66 -8.19
CA HIS A 461 15.01 19.17 -7.61
C HIS A 461 15.16 19.65 -6.16
N ALA A 462 16.35 19.56 -5.58
CA ALA A 462 16.61 20.11 -4.26
C ALA A 462 16.43 21.62 -4.30
N THR A 463 15.86 22.18 -3.24
CA THR A 463 15.77 23.62 -3.09
C THR A 463 17.17 24.20 -2.89
N ASP A 464 17.45 25.36 -3.48
CA ASP A 464 18.68 26.09 -3.25
C ASP A 464 18.94 26.20 -1.74
N HIS A 465 20.16 25.91 -1.31
CA HIS A 465 20.61 25.92 0.10
C HIS A 465 20.04 24.80 1.00
N ALA A 466 19.61 23.67 0.46
CA ALA A 466 19.30 22.51 1.30
C ALA A 466 20.59 22.01 2.00
N PRO A 467 20.59 21.82 3.34
CA PRO A 467 21.77 21.37 4.06
C PRO A 467 22.25 20.00 3.55
N PRO A 468 23.57 19.72 3.63
CA PRO A 468 24.09 18.41 3.26
C PRO A 468 23.48 17.35 4.17
N GLN A 469 23.36 16.14 3.62
CA GLN A 469 22.78 15.00 4.33
C GLN A 469 23.74 13.82 4.35
N ILE A 470 23.54 12.94 5.33
CA ILE A 470 24.33 11.73 5.49
C ILE A 470 23.41 10.54 5.75
N ILE A 471 23.62 9.47 5.04
CA ILE A 471 22.97 8.18 5.27
C ILE A 471 23.89 7.33 6.13
N VAL A 472 23.39 6.87 7.26
CA VAL A 472 24.13 6.08 8.25
C VAL A 472 23.39 4.77 8.57
N PRO A 473 24.05 3.72 9.10
CA PRO A 473 23.36 2.53 9.59
C PRO A 473 22.33 2.88 10.68
N ALA A 474 21.18 2.22 10.69
CA ALA A 474 20.12 2.45 11.65
C ALA A 474 20.61 2.23 13.10
N GLY A 475 20.31 3.19 13.97
CA GLY A 475 20.66 3.14 15.39
C GLY A 475 22.16 3.34 15.71
N ALA A 476 22.99 3.66 14.70
CA ALA A 476 24.42 3.85 14.91
C ALA A 476 24.74 5.24 15.50
N PHE A 477 23.89 6.22 15.28
CA PHE A 477 24.14 7.62 15.67
C PHE A 477 22.85 8.28 16.17
N GLN A 478 23.01 9.47 16.79
CA GLN A 478 21.89 10.25 17.34
C GLN A 478 21.96 11.71 16.88
N VAL A 479 20.84 12.43 16.99
CA VAL A 479 20.78 13.87 16.77
C VAL A 479 21.68 14.58 17.79
N GLU A 480 22.32 15.68 17.40
CA GLU A 480 23.31 16.47 18.17
C GLU A 480 24.62 15.73 18.47
N GLN A 481 24.85 14.57 17.86
CA GLN A 481 26.08 13.82 18.01
C GLN A 481 27.18 14.33 17.07
N ALA A 482 28.38 14.52 17.62
CA ALA A 482 29.57 14.77 16.83
C ALA A 482 30.11 13.44 16.26
N VAL A 483 30.48 13.47 14.99
CA VAL A 483 31.00 12.32 14.25
C VAL A 483 32.27 12.70 13.51
N SER A 484 33.27 11.81 13.55
CA SER A 484 34.46 11.92 12.70
C SER A 484 34.17 11.23 11.35
N LEU A 485 34.32 11.95 10.27
CA LEU A 485 34.12 11.46 8.90
C LEU A 485 35.47 11.23 8.23
N ARG A 486 35.64 10.03 7.63
CA ARG A 486 36.83 9.69 6.83
C ARG A 486 36.44 9.50 5.36
N ARG A 487 37.02 10.29 4.47
CA ARG A 487 36.71 10.35 3.06
C ARG A 487 37.97 10.50 2.22
N GLY A 488 38.29 9.55 1.33
CA GLY A 488 39.38 9.65 0.36
C GLY A 488 40.76 10.04 0.95
N GLY A 489 41.06 9.61 2.18
CA GLY A 489 42.31 9.96 2.89
C GLY A 489 42.22 11.25 3.74
N HIS A 490 41.13 12.01 3.66
CA HIS A 490 40.86 13.18 4.50
C HIS A 490 39.98 12.81 5.69
N SER A 491 40.21 13.44 6.83
CA SER A 491 39.35 13.34 8.00
C SER A 491 38.77 14.72 8.31
N GLY A 492 37.48 14.75 8.69
CA GLY A 492 36.77 15.94 9.09
C GLY A 492 35.78 15.61 10.22
N PHE A 493 35.24 16.61 10.84
CA PHE A 493 34.22 16.48 11.88
C PHE A 493 32.89 17.05 11.39
N ALA A 494 31.79 16.47 11.87
CA ALA A 494 30.44 16.94 11.58
C ALA A 494 29.54 16.72 12.79
N VAL A 495 28.49 17.56 12.94
CA VAL A 495 27.44 17.35 13.92
C VAL A 495 26.14 17.03 13.20
N LEU A 496 25.51 15.93 13.61
CA LEU A 496 24.19 15.51 13.08
C LEU A 496 23.13 16.43 13.70
N THR A 497 22.42 17.21 12.88
CA THR A 497 21.52 18.26 13.37
C THR A 497 20.07 17.84 13.42
N LYS A 498 19.64 16.97 12.50
CA LYS A 498 18.24 16.58 12.40
C LYS A 498 18.08 15.23 11.71
N LEU A 499 17.27 14.34 12.28
CA LEU A 499 16.82 13.13 11.61
C LEU A 499 15.76 13.51 10.57
N VAL A 500 16.07 13.27 9.30
CA VAL A 500 15.18 13.56 8.15
C VAL A 500 14.25 12.40 7.87
N GLU A 501 14.82 11.18 7.83
CA GLU A 501 14.07 9.98 7.50
C GLU A 501 14.70 8.74 8.13
N HIS A 502 13.84 7.77 8.48
CA HIS A 502 14.24 6.46 8.97
C HIS A 502 13.78 5.40 7.98
N GLY A 503 14.73 4.65 7.44
CA GLY A 503 14.47 3.58 6.46
C GLY A 503 14.86 2.20 7.00
N PRO A 504 14.57 1.15 6.23
CA PRO A 504 14.99 -0.21 6.58
C PRO A 504 16.52 -0.34 6.62
N GLY A 505 17.09 -0.39 7.83
CA GLY A 505 18.52 -0.58 8.05
C GLY A 505 19.40 0.68 7.89
N PHE A 506 18.80 1.85 7.73
CA PHE A 506 19.54 3.12 7.69
C PHE A 506 18.73 4.27 8.29
N GLU A 507 19.43 5.37 8.56
CA GLU A 507 18.87 6.67 8.95
C GLU A 507 19.51 7.76 8.09
N LEU A 508 18.71 8.78 7.75
CA LEU A 508 19.13 9.95 6.98
C LEU A 508 19.12 11.17 7.89
N TYR A 509 20.27 11.80 8.05
CA TYR A 509 20.43 13.00 8.85
C TYR A 509 20.84 14.22 8.02
N GLU A 510 20.40 15.40 8.40
CA GLU A 510 21.08 16.66 8.07
C GLU A 510 22.30 16.78 8.98
N PHE A 511 23.39 17.36 8.48
CA PHE A 511 24.59 17.59 9.27
C PHE A 511 25.24 18.94 8.93
N VAL A 512 26.06 19.44 9.85
CA VAL A 512 26.88 20.64 9.65
C VAL A 512 28.34 20.22 9.81
N PRO A 513 29.21 20.53 8.81
CA PRO A 513 30.65 20.35 8.97
C PRO A 513 31.17 21.23 10.10
N VAL A 514 32.06 20.68 10.91
CA VAL A 514 32.78 21.42 11.94
C VAL A 514 34.19 21.68 11.41
N ALA A 515 34.60 22.95 11.39
CA ALA A 515 35.90 23.39 10.85
C ALA A 515 37.09 22.90 11.68
#